data_294e60da8e3cf8a09cc20409824d0639
#
_entry.id   294e60da8e3cf8a09cc20409824d0639
#
_cell.length_a   1.000
_cell.length_b   1.000
_cell.length_c   1.000
_cell.angle_alpha   90.00
_cell.angle_beta   90.00
_cell.angle_gamma   90.00
#
_symmetry.space_group_name_H-M   'P 1'
#
loop_
_entity.id
_entity.type
_entity.pdbx_description
1 polymer ?
#
loop_
_entity_poly.entity_id
_entity_poly.type
_entity_poly.pdbx_seq_one_letter_code
_entity_poly.pdbx_strand_id
1 'polypeptide(L)'
;AISKGVLNGIAKDLPKPNYSATARQVGAQGQVSVQVTIDETGRVISANAISGHILLRPEAERAARGARFSPTLLSDVPVKVTGVITYNFVK
;
A
#
# COMPACT_ATOMS: atom_id res chain seq x y z
N ALA A 1 17.23 3.23 4.07
CA ALA A 1 16.16 2.48 3.40
C ALA A 1 16.32 2.54 1.88
N ILE A 2 15.94 1.47 1.20
CA ILE A 2 15.99 1.39 -0.25
C ILE A 2 14.62 1.76 -0.80
N SER A 3 14.58 2.60 -1.86
CA SER A 3 13.33 2.97 -2.52
C SER A 3 13.11 2.06 -3.74
N LYS A 4 11.95 1.39 -3.80
CA LYS A 4 11.65 0.44 -4.87
C LYS A 4 10.53 0.88 -5.83
N GLY A 5 9.98 2.08 -5.68
CA GLY A 5 8.88 2.52 -6.53
C GLY A 5 7.60 1.75 -6.25
N VAL A 6 6.88 1.32 -7.29
CA VAL A 6 5.60 0.63 -7.15
C VAL A 6 5.82 -0.81 -6.72
N LEU A 7 5.16 -1.22 -5.63
CA LEU A 7 5.40 -2.51 -4.98
C LEU A 7 4.34 -3.58 -5.29
N ASN A 8 3.28 -3.23 -6.01
CA ASN A 8 2.15 -4.14 -6.22
C ASN A 8 2.57 -5.50 -6.79
N GLY A 9 3.51 -5.50 -7.73
CA GLY A 9 3.91 -6.72 -8.42
C GLY A 9 4.77 -7.66 -7.61
N ILE A 10 5.32 -7.21 -6.48
CA ILE A 10 6.22 -8.03 -5.65
C ILE A 10 5.63 -8.39 -4.30
N ALA A 11 4.37 -8.03 -4.04
CA ALA A 11 3.72 -8.35 -2.78
C ALA A 11 3.43 -9.85 -2.71
N LYS A 12 3.76 -10.47 -1.57
CA LYS A 12 3.38 -11.86 -1.29
C LYS A 12 1.91 -11.96 -0.99
N ASP A 13 1.38 -10.97 -0.29
CA ASP A 13 -0.02 -10.86 0.05
C ASP A 13 -0.39 -9.38 -0.04
N LEU A 14 -1.40 -9.08 -0.85
CA LEU A 14 -1.86 -7.72 -1.06
C LEU A 14 -3.37 -7.68 -0.86
N PRO A 15 -3.83 -7.43 0.39
CA PRO A 15 -5.26 -7.36 0.66
C PRO A 15 -5.93 -6.27 -0.16
N LYS A 16 -7.15 -6.52 -0.61
CA LYS A 16 -7.92 -5.51 -1.31
C LYS A 16 -8.52 -4.54 -0.31
N PRO A 17 -8.55 -3.24 -0.62
CA PRO A 17 -9.19 -2.27 0.26
C PRO A 17 -10.70 -2.44 0.24
N ASN A 18 -11.32 -2.12 1.38
CA ASN A 18 -12.77 -2.10 1.47
C ASN A 18 -13.30 -0.83 0.79
N TYR A 19 -14.38 -0.97 0.03
CA TYR A 19 -15.03 0.16 -0.61
C TYR A 19 -16.19 0.60 0.31
N SER A 20 -15.98 1.66 1.08
CA SER A 20 -16.96 2.08 2.07
C SER A 20 -18.28 2.50 1.42
N ALA A 21 -19.38 2.34 2.14
CA ALA A 21 -20.69 2.72 1.64
C ALA A 21 -20.77 4.23 1.36
N THR A 22 -20.17 5.05 2.23
CA THR A 22 -20.15 6.50 2.03
C THR A 22 -19.42 6.88 0.75
N ALA A 23 -18.25 6.29 0.52
CA ALA A 23 -17.48 6.57 -0.69
C ALA A 23 -18.24 6.13 -1.94
N ARG A 24 -18.91 4.97 -1.87
CA ARG A 24 -19.70 4.47 -2.99
C ARG A 24 -20.89 5.35 -3.30
N GLN A 25 -21.56 5.85 -2.26
CA GLN A 25 -22.72 6.71 -2.43
C GLN A 25 -22.39 8.04 -3.12
N VAL A 26 -21.26 8.63 -2.79
CA VAL A 26 -20.85 9.90 -3.42
C VAL A 26 -20.11 9.68 -4.72
N GLY A 27 -19.93 8.43 -5.17
CA GLY A 27 -19.27 8.14 -6.43
C GLY A 27 -17.76 8.30 -6.38
N ALA A 28 -17.16 8.25 -5.20
CA ALA A 28 -15.71 8.32 -5.08
C ALA A 28 -15.10 7.09 -5.74
N GLN A 29 -14.20 7.32 -6.71
CA GLN A 29 -13.54 6.23 -7.44
C GLN A 29 -12.21 6.72 -7.97
N GLY A 30 -11.43 5.80 -8.49
CA GLY A 30 -10.14 6.11 -9.09
C GLY A 30 -9.00 5.45 -8.35
N GLN A 31 -7.79 5.88 -8.68
CA GLN A 31 -6.57 5.30 -8.15
C GLN A 31 -6.16 6.03 -6.87
N VAL A 32 -5.76 5.25 -5.86
CA VAL A 32 -5.18 5.76 -4.63
C VAL A 32 -3.77 5.21 -4.50
N SER A 33 -2.81 6.09 -4.28
CA SER A 33 -1.42 5.70 -4.06
C SER A 33 -1.08 5.85 -2.58
N VAL A 34 -0.49 4.79 -2.00
CA VAL A 34 -0.13 4.74 -0.59
C VAL A 34 1.37 4.55 -0.49
N GLN A 35 2.05 5.50 0.14
CA GLN A 35 3.47 5.36 0.42
C GLN A 35 3.66 4.49 1.65
N VAL A 36 4.50 3.47 1.55
CA VAL A 36 4.71 2.52 2.63
C VAL A 36 6.18 2.38 2.94
N THR A 37 6.47 2.03 4.20
CA THR A 37 7.79 1.59 4.63
C THR A 37 7.65 0.14 5.09
N ILE A 38 8.54 -0.72 4.57
CA ILE A 38 8.57 -2.15 4.86
C ILE A 38 9.80 -2.43 5.71
N ASP A 39 9.61 -3.17 6.80
CA ASP A 39 10.73 -3.51 7.67
C ASP A 39 11.56 -4.66 7.11
N GLU A 40 12.58 -5.06 7.87
CA GLU A 40 13.53 -6.09 7.46
C GLU A 40 12.88 -7.48 7.33
N THR A 41 11.70 -7.66 7.91
CA THR A 41 10.98 -8.95 7.84
C THR A 41 9.93 -8.98 6.72
N GLY A 42 9.73 -7.88 6.03
CA GLY A 42 8.72 -7.79 4.97
C GLY A 42 7.37 -7.27 5.41
N ARG A 43 7.27 -6.75 6.63
CA ARG A 43 6.01 -6.20 7.17
C ARG A 43 5.93 -4.70 6.92
N VAL A 44 4.73 -4.22 6.61
CA VAL A 44 4.51 -2.79 6.46
C VAL A 44 4.40 -2.15 7.85
N ILE A 45 5.29 -1.22 8.14
CA ILE A 45 5.32 -0.51 9.43
C ILE A 45 4.81 0.92 9.34
N SER A 46 4.61 1.42 8.13
CA SER A 46 4.08 2.77 7.90
C SER A 46 3.34 2.78 6.58
N ALA A 47 2.18 3.43 6.54
CA ALA A 47 1.38 3.55 5.32
C ALA A 47 0.66 4.89 5.33
N ASN A 48 0.92 5.72 4.30
CA ASN A 48 0.31 7.04 4.17
C ASN A 48 -0.17 7.23 2.73
N ALA A 49 -1.46 7.50 2.56
CA ALA A 49 -1.99 7.82 1.23
C ALA A 49 -1.44 9.17 0.79
N ILE A 50 -0.85 9.20 -0.41
CA ILE A 50 -0.25 10.42 -0.96
C ILE A 50 -1.05 10.99 -2.11
N SER A 51 -2.02 10.25 -2.64
CA SER A 51 -2.91 10.73 -3.70
C SER A 51 -4.19 9.90 -3.70
N GLY A 52 -5.20 10.42 -4.38
CA GLY A 52 -6.49 9.75 -4.51
C GLY A 52 -7.59 10.48 -3.75
N HIS A 53 -8.82 10.02 -3.94
CA HIS A 53 -9.98 10.64 -3.30
C HIS A 53 -9.91 10.49 -1.79
N ILE A 54 -10.18 11.57 -1.07
CA ILE A 54 -10.01 11.60 0.39
C ILE A 54 -10.85 10.52 1.10
N LEU A 55 -12.02 10.18 0.58
CA LEU A 55 -12.88 9.17 1.18
C LEU A 55 -12.37 7.74 0.95
N LEU A 56 -11.44 7.55 0.01
CA LEU A 56 -10.87 6.24 -0.27
C LEU A 56 -9.55 6.00 0.47
N ARG A 57 -8.90 7.06 0.93
CA ARG A 57 -7.56 6.96 1.52
C ARG A 57 -7.49 6.10 2.77
N PRO A 58 -8.42 6.23 3.76
CA PRO A 58 -8.31 5.42 4.98
C PRO A 58 -8.37 3.92 4.71
N GLU A 59 -9.24 3.49 3.81
CA GLU A 59 -9.36 2.06 3.49
C GLU A 59 -8.14 1.58 2.71
N ALA A 60 -7.59 2.41 1.83
CA ALA A 60 -6.37 2.07 1.10
C ALA A 60 -5.18 1.92 2.07
N GLU A 61 -5.05 2.84 3.04
CA GLU A 61 -4.00 2.76 4.05
C GLU A 61 -4.14 1.51 4.90
N ARG A 62 -5.36 1.16 5.30
CA ARG A 62 -5.62 -0.04 6.07
C ARG A 62 -5.23 -1.29 5.30
N ALA A 63 -5.60 -1.37 4.02
CA ALA A 63 -5.25 -2.49 3.17
C ALA A 63 -3.73 -2.58 3.00
N ALA A 64 -3.06 -1.46 2.81
CA ALA A 64 -1.61 -1.42 2.65
C ALA A 64 -0.89 -1.92 3.90
N ARG A 65 -1.41 -1.63 5.09
CA ARG A 65 -0.81 -2.12 6.34
C ARG A 65 -0.89 -3.63 6.46
N GLY A 66 -1.87 -4.25 5.82
CA GLY A 66 -2.00 -5.70 5.81
C GLY A 66 -1.17 -6.40 4.76
N ALA A 67 -0.53 -5.67 3.87
CA ALA A 67 0.30 -6.27 2.82
C ALA A 67 1.55 -6.92 3.41
N ARG A 68 2.02 -7.95 2.74
CA ARG A 68 3.22 -8.70 3.16
C ARG A 68 4.15 -8.85 1.96
N PHE A 69 5.45 -8.76 2.24
CA PHE A 69 6.49 -8.84 1.24
C PHE A 69 7.58 -9.78 1.72
N SER A 70 8.38 -10.30 0.78
CA SER A 70 9.61 -11.00 1.15
C SER A 70 10.65 -9.99 1.62
N PRO A 71 11.50 -10.35 2.57
CA PRO A 71 12.58 -9.45 2.98
C PRO A 71 13.45 -9.06 1.80
N THR A 72 13.87 -7.80 1.75
CA THR A 72 14.82 -7.31 0.76
C THR A 72 16.21 -7.41 1.35
N LEU A 73 17.11 -8.04 0.60
CA LEU A 73 18.48 -8.24 1.04
C LEU A 73 19.43 -7.32 0.29
N LEU A 74 20.37 -6.73 1.00
CA LEU A 74 21.46 -5.97 0.43
C LEU A 74 22.73 -6.62 0.94
N SER A 75 23.50 -7.26 0.05
CA SER A 75 24.68 -8.07 0.43
C SER A 75 24.33 -9.08 1.53
N ASP A 76 23.21 -9.79 1.34
CA ASP A 76 22.68 -10.81 2.26
C ASP A 76 22.21 -10.28 3.60
N VAL A 77 22.06 -8.97 3.76
CA VAL A 77 21.56 -8.34 4.98
C VAL A 77 20.16 -7.79 4.72
N PRO A 78 19.14 -8.18 5.51
CA PRO A 78 17.80 -7.60 5.35
C PRO A 78 17.82 -6.10 5.63
N VAL A 79 17.13 -5.34 4.79
CA VAL A 79 17.06 -3.88 4.90
C VAL A 79 15.63 -3.39 4.81
N LYS A 80 15.39 -2.19 5.32
CA LYS A 80 14.10 -1.50 5.16
C LYS A 80 13.94 -1.02 3.74
N VAL A 81 12.68 -1.01 3.27
CA VAL A 81 12.33 -0.60 1.91
C VAL A 81 11.20 0.41 1.98
N THR A 82 11.29 1.44 1.15
CA THR A 82 10.17 2.36 0.92
C THR A 82 9.65 2.15 -0.49
N GLY A 83 8.37 2.38 -0.67
CA GLY A 83 7.76 2.28 -1.99
C GLY A 83 6.31 2.71 -1.95
N VAL A 84 5.61 2.46 -3.04
CA VAL A 84 4.22 2.88 -3.22
C VAL A 84 3.38 1.66 -3.61
N ILE A 85 2.23 1.52 -2.96
CA ILE A 85 1.20 0.55 -3.35
C ILE A 85 0.05 1.34 -3.94
N THR A 86 -0.42 0.92 -5.12
CA THR A 86 -1.53 1.58 -5.79
C THR A 86 -2.76 0.69 -5.75
N TYR A 87 -3.92 1.30 -5.49
CA TYR A 87 -5.21 0.61 -5.50
C TYR A 87 -6.15 1.33 -6.43
N ASN A 88 -6.94 0.55 -7.18
CA ASN A 88 -7.99 1.10 -8.04
C ASN A 88 -9.34 0.81 -7.41
N PHE A 89 -10.11 1.88 -7.17
CA PHE A 89 -11.48 1.78 -6.67
C PHE A 89 -12.42 2.01 -7.84
N VAL A 90 -13.19 0.98 -8.17
CA VAL A 90 -14.14 1.02 -9.29
C VAL A 90 -15.52 0.68 -8.76
N LYS A 91 -16.50 1.54 -9.12
CA LYS A 91 -17.89 1.32 -8.74
C LYS A 91 -18.46 0.10 -9.41
#